data_9578167d16e90e1383f519273082b44f
#
_entry.id   9578167d16e90e1383f519273082b44f
#
_cell.length_a   1.000
_cell.length_b   1.000
_cell.length_c   1.000
_cell.angle_alpha   90.00
_cell.angle_beta   90.00
_cell.angle_gamma   90.00
#
_symmetry.space_group_name_H-M   'P 1'
#
loop_
_entity.id
_entity.type
_entity.pdbx_description
1 polymer ?
#
loop_
_entity_poly.entity_id
_entity_poly.type
_entity_poly.pdbx_seq_one_letter_code
_entity_poly.pdbx_strand_id
1 'polypeptide(L)'
;MRGKKFVAAAVLFAATTSIRAQDLVTYHIDHAATQGLKGLRNIRNHLDVDPTAKITVVTHAQGVDMLFVDAKGEGGIEYAPLVAALRARGVEFEVCEITLKNRDLKKTQFIQEAGFTPSGVVRLAKLQKQGAAYIKP
;
A
#
# COMPACT_ATOMS: atom_id res chain seq x y z
N MET A 1 69.22 19.75 20.11
CA MET A 1 68.05 18.90 20.40
C MET A 1 66.95 19.22 19.42
N ARG A 2 66.72 18.36 18.45
CA ARG A 2 65.63 18.52 17.45
C ARG A 2 64.39 17.77 17.97
N GLY A 3 63.34 18.53 18.37
CA GLY A 3 62.04 17.95 18.78
C GLY A 3 61.29 17.45 17.56
N LYS A 4 61.02 16.14 17.51
CA LYS A 4 60.14 15.53 16.51
C LYS A 4 58.69 15.83 16.90
N LYS A 5 58.00 16.64 16.07
CA LYS A 5 56.57 16.85 16.22
C LYS A 5 55.85 15.68 15.54
N PHE A 6 55.15 14.83 16.34
CA PHE A 6 54.25 13.82 15.82
C PHE A 6 52.93 14.52 15.46
N VAL A 7 52.57 14.54 14.21
CA VAL A 7 51.26 14.94 13.74
C VAL A 7 50.39 13.69 13.74
N ALA A 8 49.46 13.62 14.68
CA ALA A 8 48.45 12.57 14.69
C ALA A 8 47.37 12.92 13.67
N ALA A 9 47.32 12.18 12.57
CA ALA A 9 46.23 12.28 11.59
C ALA A 9 45.00 11.54 12.15
N ALA A 10 43.98 12.30 12.54
CA ALA A 10 42.68 11.73 12.91
C ALA A 10 41.95 11.33 11.63
N VAL A 11 41.83 10.03 11.39
CA VAL A 11 40.99 9.49 10.31
C VAL A 11 39.53 9.52 10.79
N LEU A 12 38.74 10.46 10.29
CA LEU A 12 37.29 10.48 10.50
C LEU A 12 36.69 9.37 9.61
N PHE A 13 36.23 8.29 10.23
CA PHE A 13 35.35 7.32 9.58
C PHE A 13 33.95 7.93 9.48
N ALA A 14 33.61 8.47 8.32
CA ALA A 14 32.24 8.82 8.01
C ALA A 14 31.46 7.53 7.80
N ALA A 15 30.67 7.13 8.79
CA ALA A 15 29.72 6.04 8.64
C ALA A 15 28.61 6.51 7.68
N THR A 16 28.70 6.11 6.43
CA THR A 16 27.61 6.28 5.46
C THR A 16 26.49 5.33 5.82
N THR A 17 25.54 5.79 6.60
CA THR A 17 24.25 5.08 6.77
C THR A 17 23.54 5.09 5.42
N SER A 18 23.58 3.97 4.71
CA SER A 18 22.75 3.75 3.53
C SER A 18 21.29 3.82 3.97
N ILE A 19 20.63 4.95 3.75
CA ILE A 19 19.18 5.06 3.86
C ILE A 19 18.63 4.25 2.69
N ARG A 20 18.19 3.03 2.98
CA ARG A 20 17.51 2.19 2.00
C ARG A 20 16.19 2.89 1.66
N ALA A 21 16.01 3.26 0.39
CA ALA A 21 14.76 3.82 -0.07
C ALA A 21 13.65 2.78 0.16
N GLN A 22 12.53 3.22 0.74
CA GLN A 22 11.33 2.41 0.96
C GLN A 22 10.74 1.99 -0.38
N ASP A 23 10.44 0.71 -0.56
CA ASP A 23 9.76 0.25 -1.76
C ASP A 23 8.32 0.76 -1.78
N LEU A 24 7.97 1.44 -2.86
CA LEU A 24 6.60 1.86 -3.12
C LEU A 24 5.92 0.80 -3.98
N VAL A 25 4.73 0.36 -3.57
CA VAL A 25 3.98 -0.68 -4.26
C VAL A 25 2.52 -0.29 -4.37
N THR A 26 1.93 -0.48 -5.53
CA THR A 26 0.48 -0.34 -5.71
C THR A 26 -0.14 -1.66 -6.14
N TYR A 27 -1.15 -2.09 -5.39
CA TYR A 27 -2.02 -3.22 -5.75
C TYR A 27 -3.28 -2.67 -6.42
N HIS A 28 -3.61 -3.21 -7.57
CA HIS A 28 -4.78 -2.80 -8.34
C HIS A 28 -5.85 -3.89 -8.26
N ILE A 29 -7.02 -3.55 -7.72
CA ILE A 29 -8.16 -4.46 -7.59
C ILE A 29 -9.37 -3.84 -8.28
N ASP A 30 -9.80 -4.43 -9.39
CA ASP A 30 -11.00 -4.03 -10.13
C ASP A 30 -12.14 -5.05 -10.07
N HIS A 31 -11.90 -6.21 -9.45
CA HIS A 31 -12.90 -7.26 -9.28
C HIS A 31 -12.71 -7.99 -7.95
N ALA A 32 -13.55 -7.67 -6.96
CA ALA A 32 -13.41 -8.18 -5.59
C ALA A 32 -13.50 -9.71 -5.50
N ALA A 33 -14.43 -10.33 -6.24
CA ALA A 33 -14.67 -11.77 -6.15
C ALA A 33 -13.45 -12.62 -6.52
N THR A 34 -12.66 -12.20 -7.50
CA THR A 34 -11.48 -12.95 -7.99
C THR A 34 -10.16 -12.44 -7.41
N GLN A 35 -10.09 -11.17 -7.03
CA GLN A 35 -8.85 -10.51 -6.62
C GLN A 35 -8.81 -10.14 -5.14
N GLY A 36 -9.96 -9.99 -4.48
CA GLY A 36 -10.03 -9.42 -3.14
C GLY A 36 -9.26 -10.25 -2.10
N LEU A 37 -9.69 -11.47 -1.80
CA LEU A 37 -9.01 -12.33 -0.81
C LEU A 37 -7.60 -12.70 -1.25
N LYS A 38 -7.39 -12.96 -2.54
CA LYS A 38 -6.06 -13.24 -3.10
C LYS A 38 -5.13 -12.04 -2.91
N GLY A 39 -5.61 -10.84 -3.20
CA GLY A 39 -4.86 -9.58 -3.02
C GLY A 39 -4.48 -9.34 -1.57
N LEU A 40 -5.41 -9.47 -0.63
CA LEU A 40 -5.12 -9.31 0.80
C LEU A 40 -4.08 -10.30 1.30
N ARG A 41 -4.13 -11.56 0.84
CA ARG A 41 -3.13 -12.57 1.16
C ARG A 41 -1.76 -12.20 0.59
N ASN A 42 -1.72 -11.75 -0.66
CA ASN A 42 -0.47 -11.33 -1.31
C ASN A 42 0.16 -10.13 -0.57
N ILE A 43 -0.65 -9.16 -0.17
CA ILE A 43 -0.19 -7.99 0.59
C ILE A 43 0.39 -8.40 1.95
N ARG A 44 -0.29 -9.29 2.67
CA ARG A 44 0.22 -9.84 3.93
C ARG A 44 1.58 -10.50 3.73
N ASN A 45 1.68 -11.41 2.75
CA ASN A 45 2.93 -12.12 2.45
C ASN A 45 4.05 -11.15 2.02
N HIS A 46 3.71 -10.11 1.28
CA HIS A 46 4.64 -9.04 0.89
C HIS A 46 5.23 -8.37 2.12
N LEU A 47 4.38 -7.91 3.04
CA LEU A 47 4.82 -7.24 4.27
C LEU A 47 5.54 -8.19 5.25
N ASP A 48 5.26 -9.50 5.21
CA ASP A 48 5.98 -10.48 6.03
C ASP A 48 7.45 -10.62 5.60
N VAL A 49 7.75 -10.39 4.33
CA VAL A 49 9.10 -10.42 3.77
C VAL A 49 9.75 -9.04 3.75
N ASP A 50 8.99 -8.01 3.36
CA ASP A 50 9.43 -6.61 3.37
C ASP A 50 8.49 -5.75 4.21
N PRO A 51 8.70 -5.70 5.54
CA PRO A 51 7.83 -4.94 6.44
C PRO A 51 7.93 -3.43 6.26
N THR A 52 8.89 -2.94 5.49
CA THR A 52 9.09 -1.50 5.21
C THR A 52 8.39 -1.02 3.95
N ALA A 53 7.90 -1.93 3.10
CA ALA A 53 7.20 -1.58 1.87
C ALA A 53 5.99 -0.67 2.14
N LYS A 54 5.86 0.38 1.34
CA LYS A 54 4.72 1.31 1.38
C LYS A 54 3.70 0.89 0.34
N ILE A 55 2.59 0.30 0.80
CA ILE A 55 1.60 -0.31 -0.07
C ILE A 55 0.34 0.53 -0.12
N THR A 56 -0.10 0.87 -1.33
CA THR A 56 -1.39 1.48 -1.63
C THR A 56 -2.22 0.52 -2.46
N VAL A 57 -3.41 0.18 -1.98
CA VAL A 57 -4.39 -0.63 -2.71
C VAL A 57 -5.39 0.32 -3.37
N VAL A 58 -5.45 0.31 -4.68
CA VAL A 58 -6.41 1.12 -5.45
C VAL A 58 -7.51 0.21 -5.96
N THR A 59 -8.76 0.53 -5.59
CA THR A 59 -9.94 -0.21 -6.03
C THR A 59 -10.83 0.64 -6.92
N HIS A 60 -11.39 0.05 -7.96
CA HIS A 60 -12.45 0.64 -8.81
C HIS A 60 -13.35 -0.44 -9.37
N ALA A 61 -14.40 -0.07 -10.10
CA ALA A 61 -15.42 -0.99 -10.62
C ALA A 61 -15.93 -1.95 -9.51
N GLN A 62 -16.03 -3.26 -9.77
CA GLN A 62 -16.42 -4.24 -8.77
C GLN A 62 -15.33 -4.49 -7.69
N GLY A 63 -14.14 -3.98 -7.88
CA GLY A 63 -13.07 -4.07 -6.87
C GLY A 63 -13.40 -3.37 -5.57
N VAL A 64 -14.20 -2.29 -5.63
CA VAL A 64 -14.61 -1.55 -4.42
C VAL A 64 -15.48 -2.36 -3.48
N ASP A 65 -16.13 -3.42 -3.97
CA ASP A 65 -17.09 -4.22 -3.20
C ASP A 65 -16.45 -4.90 -1.99
N MET A 66 -15.15 -5.19 -2.03
CA MET A 66 -14.44 -5.73 -0.88
C MET A 66 -14.35 -4.77 0.30
N LEU A 67 -14.59 -3.48 0.09
CA LEU A 67 -14.50 -2.44 1.11
C LEU A 67 -15.88 -1.99 1.64
N PHE A 68 -16.96 -2.61 1.20
CA PHE A 68 -18.28 -2.36 1.80
C PHE A 68 -18.32 -2.88 3.25
N VAL A 69 -19.14 -2.21 4.06
CA VAL A 69 -19.54 -2.75 5.36
C VAL A 69 -20.20 -4.13 5.15
N ASP A 70 -19.82 -5.10 5.95
CA ASP A 70 -20.31 -6.50 5.89
C ASP A 70 -19.98 -7.28 4.61
N ALA A 71 -19.06 -6.80 3.78
CA ALA A 71 -18.62 -7.51 2.58
C ALA A 71 -17.94 -8.84 2.93
N LYS A 72 -18.31 -9.88 2.17
CA LYS A 72 -17.74 -11.23 2.31
C LYS A 72 -17.23 -11.73 0.97
N GLY A 73 -16.09 -12.40 1.02
CA GLY A 73 -15.51 -13.10 -0.11
C GLY A 73 -15.92 -14.58 -0.14
N GLU A 74 -15.18 -15.35 -0.92
CA GLU A 74 -15.37 -16.78 -1.06
C GLU A 74 -15.39 -17.49 0.30
N GLY A 75 -16.30 -18.45 0.47
CA GLY A 75 -16.44 -19.19 1.73
C GLY A 75 -17.01 -18.38 2.89
N GLY A 76 -17.57 -17.20 2.64
CA GLY A 76 -18.12 -16.32 3.67
C GLY A 76 -17.07 -15.56 4.49
N ILE A 77 -15.83 -15.50 4.01
CA ILE A 77 -14.73 -14.81 4.69
C ILE A 77 -14.97 -13.31 4.65
N GLU A 78 -15.05 -12.67 5.81
CA GLU A 78 -15.25 -11.23 5.94
C GLU A 78 -13.99 -10.46 5.52
N TYR A 79 -14.16 -9.43 4.69
CA TYR A 79 -13.07 -8.57 4.28
C TYR A 79 -12.63 -7.60 5.38
N ALA A 80 -13.56 -7.03 6.13
CA ALA A 80 -13.29 -5.95 7.08
C ALA A 80 -12.15 -6.25 8.08
N PRO A 81 -12.13 -7.40 8.79
CA PRO A 81 -11.05 -7.68 9.74
C PRO A 81 -9.69 -7.87 9.06
N LEU A 82 -9.66 -8.39 7.82
CA LEU A 82 -8.43 -8.56 7.05
C LEU A 82 -7.87 -7.20 6.59
N VAL A 83 -8.76 -6.34 6.13
CA VAL A 83 -8.39 -4.95 5.74
C VAL A 83 -7.90 -4.17 6.94
N ALA A 84 -8.61 -4.25 8.08
CA ALA A 84 -8.19 -3.57 9.32
C ALA A 84 -6.80 -4.02 9.80
N ALA A 85 -6.51 -5.32 9.73
CA ALA A 85 -5.20 -5.84 10.10
C ALA A 85 -4.07 -5.31 9.21
N LEU A 86 -4.31 -5.20 7.91
CA LEU A 86 -3.33 -4.63 6.97
C LEU A 86 -3.22 -3.12 7.09
N ARG A 87 -4.33 -2.43 7.35
CA ARG A 87 -4.34 -0.99 7.64
C ARG A 87 -3.48 -0.67 8.88
N ALA A 88 -3.56 -1.49 9.92
CA ALA A 88 -2.71 -1.37 11.10
C ALA A 88 -1.21 -1.55 10.80
N ARG A 89 -0.87 -2.23 9.70
CA ARG A 89 0.50 -2.37 9.19
C ARG A 89 0.90 -1.26 8.20
N GLY A 90 0.08 -0.22 8.04
CA GLY A 90 0.37 0.93 7.20
C GLY A 90 -0.11 0.84 5.74
N VAL A 91 -0.88 -0.19 5.37
CA VAL A 91 -1.46 -0.30 4.03
C VAL A 91 -2.57 0.74 3.86
N GLU A 92 -2.55 1.47 2.76
CA GLU A 92 -3.62 2.39 2.37
C GLU A 92 -4.59 1.70 1.43
N PHE A 93 -5.90 1.83 1.67
CA PHE A 93 -6.95 1.32 0.80
C PHE A 93 -7.75 2.50 0.23
N GLU A 94 -7.83 2.60 -1.08
CA GLU A 94 -8.46 3.72 -1.78
C GLU A 94 -9.57 3.25 -2.71
N VAL A 95 -10.73 3.92 -2.62
CA VAL A 95 -11.92 3.73 -3.45
C VAL A 95 -12.00 4.82 -4.50
N CYS A 96 -12.22 4.44 -5.75
CA CYS A 96 -12.42 5.35 -6.88
C CYS A 96 -13.77 6.09 -6.77
N GLU A 97 -13.76 7.42 -6.69
CA GLU A 97 -14.99 8.22 -6.60
C GLU A 97 -15.80 8.23 -7.91
N ILE A 98 -15.14 8.03 -9.07
CA ILE A 98 -15.85 7.83 -10.34
C ILE A 98 -16.72 6.55 -10.26
N THR A 99 -16.21 5.49 -9.64
CA THR A 99 -16.99 4.26 -9.42
C THR A 99 -18.22 4.53 -8.54
N LEU A 100 -18.06 5.32 -7.48
CA LEU A 100 -19.19 5.71 -6.63
C LEU A 100 -20.29 6.39 -7.46
N LYS A 101 -19.89 7.37 -8.27
CA LYS A 101 -20.83 8.10 -9.13
C LYS A 101 -21.53 7.19 -10.13
N ASN A 102 -20.75 6.33 -10.83
CA ASN A 102 -21.30 5.47 -11.88
C ASN A 102 -22.23 4.38 -11.35
N ARG A 103 -22.04 3.95 -10.10
CA ARG A 103 -22.82 2.90 -9.45
C ARG A 103 -23.80 3.44 -8.40
N ASP A 104 -23.96 4.75 -8.27
CA ASP A 104 -24.79 5.42 -7.25
C ASP A 104 -24.49 4.94 -5.82
N LEU A 105 -23.19 4.83 -5.50
CA LEU A 105 -22.71 4.41 -4.20
C LEU A 105 -22.40 5.63 -3.32
N LYS A 106 -22.64 5.48 -2.01
CA LYS A 106 -22.34 6.51 -1.00
C LYS A 106 -21.12 6.09 -0.17
N LYS A 107 -20.33 7.06 0.25
CA LYS A 107 -19.15 6.83 1.11
C LYS A 107 -19.52 6.12 2.42
N THR A 108 -20.72 6.33 2.93
CA THR A 108 -21.23 5.69 4.16
C THR A 108 -21.44 4.18 4.03
N GLN A 109 -21.43 3.61 2.84
CA GLN A 109 -21.52 2.17 2.61
C GLN A 109 -20.19 1.43 2.80
N PHE A 110 -19.10 2.17 2.96
CA PHE A 110 -17.74 1.62 3.08
C PHE A 110 -17.26 1.59 4.53
N ILE A 111 -16.36 0.66 4.82
CA ILE A 111 -15.70 0.56 6.12
C ILE A 111 -14.83 1.80 6.37
N GLN A 112 -14.58 2.12 7.63
CA GLN A 112 -13.81 3.32 8.02
C GLN A 112 -12.36 3.31 7.54
N GLU A 113 -11.79 2.12 7.27
CA GLU A 113 -10.43 1.95 6.75
C GLU A 113 -10.29 2.36 5.29
N ALA A 114 -11.40 2.52 4.57
CA ALA A 114 -11.40 2.94 3.17
C ALA A 114 -11.17 4.46 3.06
N GLY A 115 -10.13 4.84 2.32
CA GLY A 115 -9.94 6.18 1.79
C GLY A 115 -10.59 6.30 0.40
N PHE A 116 -10.58 7.51 -0.16
CA PHE A 116 -11.18 7.80 -1.44
C PHE A 116 -10.21 8.59 -2.32
N THR A 117 -10.24 8.29 -3.62
CA THR A 117 -9.45 9.01 -4.63
C THR A 117 -10.36 9.44 -5.78
N PRO A 118 -10.17 10.62 -6.38
CA PRO A 118 -11.04 11.11 -7.45
C PRO A 118 -11.18 10.14 -8.63
N SER A 119 -10.08 9.48 -9.02
CA SER A 119 -10.05 8.48 -10.09
C SER A 119 -9.03 7.39 -9.78
N GLY A 120 -9.47 6.13 -9.76
CA GLY A 120 -8.59 5.00 -9.51
C GLY A 120 -7.49 4.86 -10.57
N VAL A 121 -7.81 4.97 -11.84
CA VAL A 121 -6.81 4.85 -12.93
C VAL A 121 -5.81 6.01 -12.95
N VAL A 122 -6.25 7.22 -12.66
CA VAL A 122 -5.34 8.38 -12.51
C VAL A 122 -4.43 8.18 -11.29
N ARG A 123 -5.00 7.66 -10.20
CA ARG A 123 -4.21 7.36 -8.99
C ARG A 123 -3.13 6.32 -9.25
N LEU A 124 -3.46 5.24 -9.94
CA LEU A 124 -2.49 4.21 -10.36
C LEU A 124 -1.37 4.81 -11.20
N ALA A 125 -1.72 5.62 -12.20
CA ALA A 125 -0.72 6.28 -13.04
C ALA A 125 0.22 7.19 -12.22
N LYS A 126 -0.33 7.97 -11.28
CA LYS A 126 0.47 8.83 -10.39
C LYS A 126 1.40 8.04 -9.47
N LEU A 127 0.90 6.94 -8.89
CA LEU A 127 1.72 6.06 -8.03
C LEU A 127 2.89 5.45 -8.83
N GLN A 128 2.63 4.94 -10.03
CA GLN A 128 3.67 4.40 -10.90
C GLN A 128 4.69 5.48 -11.32
N LYS A 129 4.23 6.69 -11.59
CA LYS A 129 5.11 7.82 -11.90
C LYS A 129 6.02 8.20 -10.71
N GLN A 130 5.58 7.95 -9.49
CA GLN A 130 6.36 8.12 -8.27
C GLN A 130 7.33 6.95 -8.00
N GLY A 131 7.34 5.94 -8.86
CA GLY A 131 8.21 4.77 -8.74
C GLY A 131 7.56 3.54 -8.09
N ALA A 132 6.23 3.54 -7.88
CA ALA A 132 5.56 2.38 -7.32
C ALA A 132 5.56 1.20 -8.30
N ALA A 133 5.96 0.02 -7.80
CA ALA A 133 5.76 -1.23 -8.50
C ALA A 133 4.26 -1.54 -8.58
N TYR A 134 3.80 -2.00 -9.75
CA TYR A 134 2.40 -2.32 -9.99
C TYR A 134 2.16 -3.82 -9.86
N ILE A 135 1.19 -4.21 -9.04
CA ILE A 135 0.79 -5.60 -8.86
C ILE A 135 -0.71 -5.73 -9.05
N LYS A 136 -1.09 -6.62 -9.95
CA LYS A 136 -2.47 -7.04 -10.15
C LYS A 136 -2.63 -8.48 -9.67
N PRO A 137 -3.34 -8.71 -8.54
CA PRO A 137 -3.50 -10.04 -7.98
C PRO A 137 -4.42 -10.96 -8.79
#